data_672c418b03d763295ff17a45947401c3
#
_entry.id   672c418b03d763295ff17a45947401c3
#
_cell.length_a   1.000
_cell.length_b   1.000
_cell.length_c   1.000
_cell.angle_alpha   90.00
_cell.angle_beta   90.00
_cell.angle_gamma   90.00
#
_symmetry.space_group_name_H-M   'P 1'
#
loop_
_entity.id
_entity.type
_entity.pdbx_description
1 polymer ?
#
loop_
_entity_poly.entity_id
_entity_poly.type
_entity_poly.pdbx_seq_one_letter_code
_entity_poly.pdbx_strand_id
1 'polypeptide(L)'
;GAQGYGLFGLGMLVDIGGDDQYNLDYSGQGAGYFGIGLHLDGTGKDTFYLFGDGQGYGGTGGIGVLANVSGDDSYTAEPLSEKAGRPDYHSQNKITVSQAQGCGAGMRADGSHGHAWAGGLGVLIDLEGNDKYESGNWSIGTGYWYGTGILYDGSGDDLYRSVYFTQASGAHFAIGAIIDEGGNDKHILYETSGAGLAFGWDFTVALLLDKGGNDHYEANNISIGNAQIRSNALFIDIGGDDTYVLAPNGQGFGEATFLTSYAAPGYKYGPYSLYGNSIGLLLDIGGKDQYLRKTDSGESKPAEKIGDNKTWLKPAKSEKNYGYRSFGIGLDAETGTVPDFYLGEQGK
;
A
#
# COMPACT_ATOMS: atom_id res chain seq x y z
N GLY A 1 -12.96 -17.89 13.54
CA GLY A 1 -13.39 -16.95 12.52
C GLY A 1 -14.84 -16.60 12.68
N ALA A 2 -15.15 -15.33 12.69
CA ALA A 2 -16.48 -14.76 12.81
C ALA A 2 -16.54 -13.44 12.05
N GLN A 3 -17.64 -12.69 12.19
CA GLN A 3 -17.76 -11.36 11.60
C GLN A 3 -17.54 -11.37 10.08
N GLY A 4 -18.30 -12.21 9.37
CA GLY A 4 -18.24 -12.30 7.91
C GLY A 4 -17.09 -13.15 7.35
N TYR A 5 -16.51 -14.07 8.10
CA TYR A 5 -15.43 -14.95 7.61
C TYR A 5 -15.93 -16.07 6.70
N GLY A 6 -15.38 -16.15 5.51
CA GLY A 6 -15.64 -17.22 4.52
C GLY A 6 -14.49 -18.21 4.40
N LEU A 7 -14.68 -19.45 4.86
CA LEU A 7 -13.75 -20.56 4.69
C LEU A 7 -14.43 -21.69 3.92
N PHE A 8 -13.97 -21.97 2.70
CA PHE A 8 -14.58 -22.90 1.76
C PHE A 8 -16.09 -22.67 1.50
N GLY A 9 -16.53 -21.40 1.67
CA GLY A 9 -17.94 -21.03 1.53
C GLY A 9 -18.13 -19.52 1.64
N LEU A 10 -19.36 -19.09 1.91
CA LEU A 10 -19.72 -17.69 2.10
C LEU A 10 -19.91 -17.40 3.61
N GLY A 11 -19.16 -16.44 4.14
CA GLY A 11 -19.42 -15.81 5.43
C GLY A 11 -19.88 -14.38 5.21
N MET A 12 -20.96 -13.96 5.90
CA MET A 12 -21.47 -12.61 5.77
C MET A 12 -21.88 -12.08 7.14
N LEU A 13 -21.55 -10.82 7.38
CA LEU A 13 -22.13 -9.98 8.43
C LEU A 13 -22.65 -8.72 7.75
N VAL A 14 -23.84 -8.29 8.16
CA VAL A 14 -24.42 -7.02 7.71
C VAL A 14 -24.91 -6.31 8.96
N ASP A 15 -24.40 -5.15 9.23
CA ASP A 15 -24.92 -4.19 10.18
C ASP A 15 -25.53 -3.01 9.41
N ILE A 16 -26.57 -2.40 9.95
CA ILE A 16 -27.25 -1.29 9.28
C ILE A 16 -26.82 0.04 9.89
N GLY A 17 -26.35 0.02 11.12
CA GLY A 17 -25.84 1.22 11.79
C GLY A 17 -25.92 1.16 13.29
N GLY A 18 -25.15 1.94 13.93
CA GLY A 18 -24.88 2.04 15.34
C GLY A 18 -23.42 2.42 15.55
N ASP A 19 -23.03 2.76 16.74
CA ASP A 19 -21.62 2.92 17.08
C ASP A 19 -21.10 1.58 17.61
N ASP A 20 -20.49 0.77 16.76
CA ASP A 20 -20.20 -0.62 17.03
C ASP A 20 -18.72 -0.92 17.33
N GLN A 21 -18.49 -2.05 17.97
CA GLN A 21 -17.14 -2.53 18.29
C GLN A 21 -16.93 -3.96 17.81
N TYR A 22 -16.16 -4.11 16.77
CA TYR A 22 -15.81 -5.39 16.16
C TYR A 22 -14.42 -5.83 16.62
N ASN A 23 -14.36 -6.69 17.62
CA ASN A 23 -13.11 -7.18 18.20
C ASN A 23 -12.89 -8.65 17.84
N LEU A 24 -11.69 -8.98 17.37
CA LEU A 24 -11.31 -10.32 16.98
C LEU A 24 -9.80 -10.52 17.10
N ASP A 25 -9.35 -11.77 17.21
CA ASP A 25 -7.92 -12.07 17.14
C ASP A 25 -7.47 -12.21 15.69
N TYR A 26 -8.01 -13.18 14.96
CA TYR A 26 -7.66 -13.48 13.57
C TYR A 26 -8.84 -13.98 12.76
N SER A 27 -8.77 -13.77 11.45
CA SER A 27 -9.66 -14.37 10.45
C SER A 27 -11.13 -13.99 10.63
N GLY A 28 -11.44 -12.76 10.26
CA GLY A 28 -12.80 -12.22 10.32
C GLY A 28 -12.87 -10.82 9.75
N GLN A 29 -13.93 -10.10 10.10
CA GLN A 29 -14.18 -8.76 9.56
C GLN A 29 -14.09 -8.75 8.03
N GLY A 30 -14.85 -9.64 7.38
CA GLY A 30 -14.89 -9.79 5.94
C GLY A 30 -13.73 -10.56 5.33
N ALA A 31 -13.03 -11.41 6.05
CA ALA A 31 -11.94 -12.21 5.49
C ALA A 31 -12.40 -13.44 4.72
N GLY A 32 -11.69 -13.82 3.65
CA GLY A 32 -11.96 -15.00 2.84
C GLY A 32 -10.75 -15.89 2.61
N TYR A 33 -10.92 -17.23 2.79
CA TYR A 33 -9.97 -18.26 2.44
C TYR A 33 -10.68 -19.39 1.67
N PHE A 34 -10.27 -19.67 0.44
CA PHE A 34 -10.98 -20.60 -0.45
C PHE A 34 -12.50 -20.37 -0.44
N GLY A 35 -12.91 -19.13 -0.20
CA GLY A 35 -14.30 -18.74 0.00
C GLY A 35 -14.45 -17.22 -0.07
N ILE A 36 -15.63 -16.75 0.26
CA ILE A 36 -15.98 -15.31 0.23
C ILE A 36 -16.34 -14.86 1.63
N GLY A 37 -15.64 -13.86 2.16
CA GLY A 37 -15.97 -13.17 3.39
C GLY A 37 -16.49 -11.77 3.10
N LEU A 38 -17.62 -11.41 3.70
CA LEU A 38 -18.25 -10.08 3.56
C LEU A 38 -18.57 -9.53 4.94
N HIS A 39 -18.15 -8.30 5.19
CA HIS A 39 -18.61 -7.49 6.32
C HIS A 39 -19.10 -6.16 5.75
N LEU A 40 -20.36 -5.87 5.91
CA LEU A 40 -21.01 -4.66 5.42
C LEU A 40 -21.53 -3.89 6.62
N ASP A 41 -21.07 -2.67 6.81
CA ASP A 41 -21.55 -1.73 7.82
C ASP A 41 -22.23 -0.54 7.17
N GLY A 42 -23.25 -0.02 7.81
CA GLY A 42 -24.05 1.05 7.26
C GLY A 42 -23.66 2.43 7.76
N THR A 43 -23.80 2.68 9.03
CA THR A 43 -23.57 4.01 9.58
C THR A 43 -23.21 3.94 11.06
N GLY A 44 -22.32 4.78 11.50
CA GLY A 44 -21.97 4.86 12.90
C GLY A 44 -20.53 5.31 13.08
N LYS A 45 -20.09 5.36 14.31
CA LYS A 45 -18.69 5.52 14.61
C LYS A 45 -18.15 4.20 15.11
N ASP A 46 -17.53 3.46 14.21
CA ASP A 46 -17.22 2.06 14.45
C ASP A 46 -15.74 1.83 14.78
N THR A 47 -15.49 0.76 15.49
CA THR A 47 -14.14 0.34 15.82
C THR A 47 -13.92 -1.10 15.39
N PHE A 48 -13.03 -1.29 14.44
CA PHE A 48 -12.61 -2.59 13.94
C PHE A 48 -11.21 -2.89 14.48
N TYR A 49 -11.11 -3.89 15.35
CA TYR A 49 -9.85 -4.29 15.95
C TYR A 49 -9.59 -5.77 15.75
N LEU A 50 -8.36 -6.10 15.32
CA LEU A 50 -7.88 -7.48 15.23
C LEU A 50 -6.33 -7.55 15.29
N PHE A 51 -5.79 -8.76 15.41
CA PHE A 51 -4.34 -8.96 15.27
C PHE A 51 -3.93 -9.13 13.82
N GLY A 52 -4.71 -9.81 13.01
CA GLY A 52 -4.40 -9.99 11.60
C GLY A 52 -5.36 -10.90 10.84
N ASP A 53 -5.16 -10.99 9.54
CA ASP A 53 -5.95 -11.78 8.59
C ASP A 53 -7.42 -11.37 8.55
N GLY A 54 -7.68 -10.06 8.45
CA GLY A 54 -9.06 -9.55 8.47
C GLY A 54 -9.20 -8.15 7.88
N GLN A 55 -10.30 -7.47 8.20
CA GLN A 55 -10.63 -6.16 7.63
C GLN A 55 -10.54 -6.19 6.09
N GLY A 56 -11.36 -7.08 5.48
CA GLY A 56 -11.36 -7.27 4.03
C GLY A 56 -10.16 -8.08 3.50
N TYR A 57 -9.60 -9.00 4.27
CA TYR A 57 -8.46 -9.80 3.84
C TYR A 57 -8.84 -10.93 2.88
N GLY A 58 -8.16 -10.98 1.74
CA GLY A 58 -8.24 -12.08 0.78
C GLY A 58 -7.05 -13.02 0.88
N GLY A 59 -7.19 -14.12 1.62
CA GLY A 59 -6.18 -15.16 1.70
C GLY A 59 -6.19 -16.07 0.48
N THR A 60 -5.44 -17.17 0.54
CA THR A 60 -5.30 -18.11 -0.57
C THR A 60 -6.64 -18.50 -1.19
N GLY A 61 -6.78 -18.20 -2.49
CA GLY A 61 -7.99 -18.54 -3.27
C GLY A 61 -9.29 -17.95 -2.72
N GLY A 62 -9.20 -16.91 -1.89
CA GLY A 62 -10.33 -16.28 -1.23
C GLY A 62 -10.61 -14.86 -1.73
N ILE A 63 -11.81 -14.39 -1.41
CA ILE A 63 -12.21 -12.99 -1.58
C ILE A 63 -12.63 -12.48 -0.20
N GLY A 64 -12.00 -11.42 0.26
CA GLY A 64 -12.38 -10.72 1.49
C GLY A 64 -12.83 -9.31 1.18
N VAL A 65 -13.96 -8.90 1.77
CA VAL A 65 -14.51 -7.54 1.62
C VAL A 65 -15.00 -7.05 2.97
N LEU A 66 -14.50 -5.88 3.38
CA LEU A 66 -15.13 -5.05 4.38
C LEU A 66 -15.56 -3.76 3.68
N ALA A 67 -16.83 -3.39 3.85
CA ALA A 67 -17.36 -2.13 3.32
C ALA A 67 -18.12 -1.40 4.43
N ASN A 68 -17.74 -0.16 4.66
CA ASN A 68 -18.42 0.79 5.52
C ASN A 68 -19.00 1.94 4.69
N VAL A 69 -20.12 2.48 5.09
CA VAL A 69 -20.79 3.53 4.33
C VAL A 69 -20.51 4.91 4.91
N SER A 70 -20.55 5.06 6.23
CA SER A 70 -20.27 6.37 6.84
C SER A 70 -20.01 6.32 8.33
N GLY A 71 -19.10 7.13 8.79
CA GLY A 71 -18.75 7.32 10.19
C GLY A 71 -17.33 7.87 10.33
N ASP A 72 -16.93 8.30 11.49
CA ASP A 72 -15.51 8.55 11.78
C ASP A 72 -14.93 7.27 12.42
N ASP A 73 -14.44 6.37 11.60
CA ASP A 73 -14.15 5.00 11.99
C ASP A 73 -12.68 4.73 12.37
N SER A 74 -12.45 3.60 12.98
CA SER A 74 -11.10 3.19 13.36
C SER A 74 -10.83 1.75 13.02
N TYR A 75 -9.91 1.53 12.12
CA TYR A 75 -9.42 0.23 11.67
C TYR A 75 -8.04 -0.02 12.26
N THR A 76 -7.93 -0.93 13.22
CA THR A 76 -6.66 -1.25 13.87
C THR A 76 -6.31 -2.73 13.67
N ALA A 77 -5.17 -2.96 13.04
CA ALA A 77 -4.53 -4.28 12.98
C ALA A 77 -3.19 -4.17 13.71
N GLU A 78 -3.06 -4.76 14.86
CA GLU A 78 -1.98 -4.66 15.85
C GLU A 78 -0.60 -4.29 15.28
N PRO A 79 -0.19 -3.02 15.24
CA PRO A 79 1.01 -2.59 14.55
C PRO A 79 2.31 -2.94 15.27
N LEU A 80 2.30 -3.05 16.57
CA LEU A 80 3.51 -3.20 17.39
C LEU A 80 3.37 -4.25 18.50
N SER A 81 2.45 -5.19 18.39
CA SER A 81 2.21 -6.17 19.44
C SER A 81 3.22 -7.31 19.42
N GLU A 82 3.93 -7.51 20.54
CA GLU A 82 4.72 -8.72 20.76
C GLU A 82 3.85 -9.99 20.86
N LYS A 83 2.54 -9.84 21.07
CA LYS A 83 1.58 -10.94 21.23
C LYS A 83 1.02 -11.46 19.91
N ALA A 84 1.09 -10.69 18.87
CA ALA A 84 0.45 -10.99 17.59
C ALA A 84 1.06 -12.18 16.83
N GLY A 85 2.18 -12.67 17.23
CA GLY A 85 2.60 -14.06 17.00
C GLY A 85 3.14 -14.42 15.63
N ARG A 86 3.10 -13.57 14.62
CA ARG A 86 3.72 -13.83 13.33
C ARG A 86 4.80 -12.80 13.01
N PRO A 87 6.04 -13.00 13.49
CA PRO A 87 7.12 -12.11 13.11
C PRO A 87 7.36 -12.20 11.60
N ASP A 88 7.45 -11.06 10.97
CA ASP A 88 7.91 -10.99 9.59
C ASP A 88 9.43 -11.16 9.55
N TYR A 89 9.93 -12.13 8.79
CA TYR A 89 11.37 -12.36 8.66
C TYR A 89 12.11 -11.23 7.93
N HIS A 90 11.38 -10.37 7.25
CA HIS A 90 11.90 -9.13 6.64
C HIS A 90 11.87 -7.93 7.59
N SER A 91 11.08 -8.00 8.65
CA SER A 91 10.98 -6.95 9.65
C SER A 91 11.95 -7.22 10.80
N GLN A 92 12.91 -6.32 11.00
CA GLN A 92 13.88 -6.46 12.08
C GLN A 92 13.32 -6.17 13.48
N ASN A 93 12.11 -5.63 13.56
CA ASN A 93 11.53 -5.06 14.76
C ASN A 93 10.30 -5.81 15.22
N LYS A 94 10.26 -7.05 15.49
CA LYS A 94 9.11 -7.79 16.09
C LYS A 94 7.70 -7.28 15.71
N ILE A 95 7.59 -6.67 14.52
CA ILE A 95 6.37 -6.05 14.03
C ILE A 95 5.51 -7.14 13.41
N THR A 96 4.24 -7.09 13.70
CA THR A 96 3.27 -8.10 13.27
C THR A 96 3.04 -8.07 11.77
N VAL A 97 2.96 -9.24 11.18
CA VAL A 97 2.33 -9.44 9.89
C VAL A 97 0.83 -9.31 10.09
N SER A 98 0.28 -8.15 9.80
CA SER A 98 -1.15 -7.87 9.98
C SER A 98 -1.99 -8.52 8.88
N GLN A 99 -1.63 -8.36 7.63
CA GLN A 99 -2.41 -8.81 6.47
C GLN A 99 -3.88 -8.41 6.61
N ALA A 100 -4.11 -7.11 6.68
CA ALA A 100 -5.42 -6.54 6.97
C ALA A 100 -5.68 -5.31 6.09
N GLN A 101 -6.86 -4.71 6.27
CA GLN A 101 -7.23 -3.45 5.62
C GLN A 101 -7.10 -3.53 4.09
N GLY A 102 -7.89 -4.44 3.51
CA GLY A 102 -7.88 -4.67 2.07
C GLY A 102 -6.62 -5.38 1.55
N CYS A 103 -5.96 -6.20 2.34
CA CYS A 103 -4.79 -6.95 1.90
C CYS A 103 -5.20 -8.24 1.17
N GLY A 104 -4.56 -8.51 0.03
CA GLY A 104 -4.65 -9.80 -0.66
C GLY A 104 -3.33 -10.55 -0.59
N ALA A 105 -3.28 -11.73 0.05
CA ALA A 105 -2.01 -12.42 0.22
C ALA A 105 -2.08 -13.93 0.01
N GLY A 106 -1.04 -14.44 -0.62
CA GLY A 106 -0.81 -15.88 -0.78
C GLY A 106 0.21 -16.44 0.21
N MET A 107 0.47 -17.71 0.07
CA MET A 107 1.44 -18.42 0.88
C MET A 107 2.69 -18.73 0.05
N ARG A 108 3.84 -18.28 0.51
CA ARG A 108 5.11 -18.52 -0.13
C ARG A 108 5.76 -19.79 0.43
N ALA A 109 6.35 -20.61 -0.45
CA ALA A 109 6.86 -21.94 -0.09
C ALA A 109 8.02 -21.92 0.91
N ASP A 110 8.84 -20.87 0.89
CA ASP A 110 10.01 -20.74 1.80
C ASP A 110 9.63 -20.36 3.24
N GLY A 111 8.44 -19.79 3.43
CA GLY A 111 7.89 -19.49 4.76
C GLY A 111 6.93 -20.55 5.30
N SER A 112 6.73 -21.65 4.59
CA SER A 112 5.74 -22.66 4.92
C SER A 112 6.24 -24.09 4.63
N HIS A 113 5.35 -25.04 4.60
CA HIS A 113 5.62 -26.49 4.46
C HIS A 113 6.11 -26.92 3.05
N GLY A 114 6.75 -26.03 2.29
CA GLY A 114 7.22 -26.31 0.93
C GLY A 114 6.14 -26.20 -0.14
N HIS A 115 4.95 -25.71 0.19
CA HIS A 115 3.86 -25.47 -0.74
C HIS A 115 3.60 -23.97 -0.92
N ALA A 116 3.56 -23.52 -2.17
CA ALA A 116 3.17 -22.18 -2.54
C ALA A 116 1.71 -22.14 -2.99
N TRP A 117 0.96 -21.15 -2.57
CA TRP A 117 -0.44 -20.94 -2.92
C TRP A 117 -0.66 -19.49 -3.32
N ALA A 118 -1.28 -19.27 -4.47
CA ALA A 118 -1.60 -17.92 -4.92
C ALA A 118 -2.53 -17.22 -3.93
N GLY A 119 -2.34 -15.91 -3.81
CA GLY A 119 -3.18 -15.06 -2.99
C GLY A 119 -4.58 -14.89 -3.53
N GLY A 120 -5.39 -14.22 -2.76
CA GLY A 120 -6.76 -13.84 -3.09
C GLY A 120 -6.90 -12.36 -3.37
N LEU A 121 -8.14 -11.91 -3.37
CA LEU A 121 -8.53 -10.50 -3.47
C LEU A 121 -8.99 -10.00 -2.10
N GLY A 122 -8.27 -9.03 -1.55
CA GLY A 122 -8.65 -8.30 -0.35
C GLY A 122 -9.14 -6.90 -0.71
N VAL A 123 -10.25 -6.48 -0.11
CA VAL A 123 -10.85 -5.16 -0.37
C VAL A 123 -11.36 -4.57 0.94
N LEU A 124 -10.96 -3.33 1.22
CA LEU A 124 -11.61 -2.46 2.18
C LEU A 124 -12.18 -1.26 1.43
N ILE A 125 -13.42 -0.92 1.71
CA ILE A 125 -14.11 0.25 1.17
C ILE A 125 -14.64 1.03 2.36
N ASP A 126 -14.29 2.30 2.46
CA ASP A 126 -14.97 3.30 3.27
C ASP A 126 -15.49 4.40 2.35
N LEU A 127 -16.68 4.92 2.61
CA LEU A 127 -17.26 5.91 1.69
C LEU A 127 -17.28 7.32 2.26
N GLU A 128 -17.45 7.48 3.58
CA GLU A 128 -17.56 8.81 4.18
C GLU A 128 -17.10 8.78 5.65
N GLY A 129 -16.15 9.61 6.02
CA GLY A 129 -15.72 9.73 7.40
C GLY A 129 -14.39 10.45 7.56
N ASN A 130 -13.94 10.67 8.78
CA ASN A 130 -12.53 11.00 9.06
C ASN A 130 -11.92 9.81 9.78
N ASP A 131 -11.30 8.95 9.01
CA ASP A 131 -11.01 7.59 9.40
C ASP A 131 -9.58 7.36 9.85
N LYS A 132 -9.36 6.26 10.53
CA LYS A 132 -8.03 5.89 11.02
C LYS A 132 -7.70 4.46 10.65
N TYR A 133 -6.67 4.32 9.83
CA TYR A 133 -6.11 3.05 9.41
C TYR A 133 -4.76 2.83 10.07
N GLU A 134 -4.71 2.04 11.14
CA GLU A 134 -3.47 1.71 11.85
C GLU A 134 -3.11 0.23 11.70
N SER A 135 -1.90 -0.06 11.23
CA SER A 135 -1.45 -1.43 11.04
C SER A 135 0.06 -1.61 11.13
N GLY A 136 0.48 -2.86 11.16
CA GLY A 136 1.88 -3.26 11.06
C GLY A 136 2.33 -3.45 9.61
N ASN A 137 2.69 -4.69 9.26
CA ASN A 137 3.21 -5.06 7.96
C ASN A 137 2.12 -5.70 7.08
N TRP A 138 2.22 -5.50 5.77
CA TRP A 138 1.35 -6.13 4.77
C TRP A 138 -0.13 -5.76 4.94
N SER A 139 -0.41 -4.46 4.89
CA SER A 139 -1.76 -3.93 5.11
C SER A 139 -2.03 -2.71 4.25
N ILE A 140 -3.23 -2.17 4.36
CA ILE A 140 -3.67 -0.93 3.71
C ILE A 140 -3.48 -1.04 2.19
N GLY A 141 -4.37 -1.78 1.53
CA GLY A 141 -4.36 -1.97 0.08
C GLY A 141 -3.12 -2.69 -0.46
N THR A 142 -2.59 -3.68 0.24
CA THR A 142 -1.34 -4.36 -0.12
C THR A 142 -1.55 -5.72 -0.74
N GLY A 143 -0.77 -6.02 -1.80
CA GLY A 143 -0.74 -7.33 -2.42
C GLY A 143 0.53 -8.12 -2.08
N TYR A 144 0.40 -9.42 -1.82
CA TYR A 144 1.52 -10.31 -1.58
C TYR A 144 1.34 -11.67 -2.24
N TRP A 145 2.38 -12.20 -2.87
CA TRP A 145 2.45 -13.53 -3.47
C TRP A 145 1.20 -13.88 -4.29
N TYR A 146 1.12 -13.31 -5.50
CA TYR A 146 -0.02 -13.45 -6.41
C TYR A 146 -1.36 -12.99 -5.82
N GLY A 147 -1.35 -12.10 -4.84
CA GLY A 147 -2.53 -11.50 -4.26
C GLY A 147 -2.81 -10.10 -4.81
N THR A 148 -4.04 -9.66 -4.68
CA THR A 148 -4.48 -8.29 -5.00
C THR A 148 -5.07 -7.67 -3.75
N GLY A 149 -4.53 -6.53 -3.33
CA GLY A 149 -5.04 -5.75 -2.22
C GLY A 149 -5.53 -4.39 -2.70
N ILE A 150 -6.70 -3.97 -2.20
CA ILE A 150 -7.33 -2.68 -2.55
C ILE A 150 -7.90 -2.05 -1.29
N LEU A 151 -7.60 -0.77 -1.09
CA LEU A 151 -8.32 0.11 -0.20
C LEU A 151 -8.92 1.24 -1.05
N TYR A 152 -10.20 1.50 -0.85
CA TYR A 152 -10.91 2.64 -1.42
C TYR A 152 -11.45 3.47 -0.28
N ASP A 153 -11.11 4.75 -0.27
CA ASP A 153 -11.66 5.77 0.60
C ASP A 153 -12.44 6.79 -0.22
N GLY A 154 -13.59 7.18 0.26
CA GLY A 154 -14.49 8.06 -0.48
C GLY A 154 -14.39 9.52 -0.09
N SER A 155 -14.11 9.82 1.15
CA SER A 155 -13.94 11.22 1.60
C SER A 155 -13.63 11.32 3.09
N GLY A 156 -12.82 12.26 3.48
CA GLY A 156 -12.56 12.58 4.86
C GLY A 156 -11.16 13.17 5.07
N ASP A 157 -10.87 13.64 6.26
CA ASP A 157 -9.49 13.98 6.64
C ASP A 157 -8.90 12.77 7.38
N ASP A 158 -8.20 11.89 6.68
CA ASP A 158 -7.87 10.55 7.11
C ASP A 158 -6.45 10.36 7.65
N LEU A 159 -6.27 9.32 8.43
CA LEU A 159 -4.96 8.93 8.95
C LEU A 159 -4.60 7.50 8.58
N TYR A 160 -3.67 7.35 7.67
CA TYR A 160 -3.04 6.09 7.28
C TYR A 160 -1.69 5.93 7.98
N ARG A 161 -1.60 5.00 8.93
CA ARG A 161 -0.38 4.80 9.71
C ARG A 161 0.04 3.34 9.75
N SER A 162 1.24 3.05 9.28
CA SER A 162 1.71 1.67 9.16
C SER A 162 3.23 1.56 9.05
N VAL A 163 3.76 0.37 8.77
CA VAL A 163 5.20 0.13 8.92
C VAL A 163 5.88 -0.32 7.64
N TYR A 164 5.56 -1.50 7.10
CA TYR A 164 6.40 -2.15 6.09
C TYR A 164 5.59 -2.97 5.09
N PHE A 165 5.87 -2.81 3.80
CA PHE A 165 5.05 -3.31 2.70
C PHE A 165 3.58 -3.01 2.92
N THR A 166 3.25 -1.75 2.85
CA THR A 166 1.93 -1.24 3.21
C THR A 166 1.59 -0.01 2.39
N GLN A 167 0.36 0.47 2.50
CA GLN A 167 -0.12 1.64 1.77
C GLN A 167 0.16 1.54 0.26
N ALA A 168 -0.70 0.81 -0.42
CA ALA A 168 -0.62 0.56 -1.86
C ALA A 168 0.69 -0.11 -2.30
N SER A 169 1.17 -1.07 -1.55
CA SER A 169 2.41 -1.77 -1.88
C SER A 169 2.18 -3.18 -2.39
N GLY A 170 3.21 -3.77 -2.91
CA GLY A 170 3.12 -5.17 -3.27
C GLY A 170 4.46 -5.86 -3.48
N ALA A 171 4.44 -7.18 -3.31
CA ALA A 171 5.59 -8.03 -3.57
C ALA A 171 5.21 -9.36 -4.19
N HIS A 172 6.08 -9.83 -5.10
CA HIS A 172 5.99 -11.15 -5.71
C HIS A 172 4.74 -11.39 -6.55
N PHE A 173 4.73 -10.78 -7.73
CA PHE A 173 3.65 -10.92 -8.72
C PHE A 173 2.28 -10.46 -8.20
N ALA A 174 2.26 -9.39 -7.46
CA ALA A 174 1.08 -8.92 -6.76
C ALA A 174 0.59 -7.56 -7.27
N ILE A 175 -0.59 -7.15 -6.81
CA ILE A 175 -1.14 -5.81 -7.06
C ILE A 175 -1.52 -5.22 -5.71
N GLY A 176 -1.06 -3.99 -5.44
CA GLY A 176 -1.49 -3.20 -4.29
C GLY A 176 -2.05 -1.87 -4.76
N ALA A 177 -3.19 -1.45 -4.19
CA ALA A 177 -3.80 -0.18 -4.56
C ALA A 177 -4.46 0.52 -3.38
N ILE A 178 -4.31 1.84 -3.34
CA ILE A 178 -5.16 2.78 -2.61
C ILE A 178 -5.76 3.73 -3.64
N ILE A 179 -7.05 4.01 -3.49
CA ILE A 179 -7.76 5.06 -4.19
C ILE A 179 -8.44 5.87 -3.12
N ASP A 180 -8.01 7.11 -2.97
CA ASP A 180 -8.58 8.11 -2.11
C ASP A 180 -9.27 9.17 -2.97
N GLU A 181 -10.51 9.51 -2.66
CA GLU A 181 -11.27 10.48 -3.44
C GLU A 181 -11.05 11.92 -2.94
N GLY A 182 -10.39 12.08 -1.78
CA GLY A 182 -9.92 13.37 -1.28
C GLY A 182 -10.27 13.68 0.16
N GLY A 183 -9.48 14.54 0.72
CA GLY A 183 -9.47 14.95 2.11
C GLY A 183 -8.19 15.74 2.41
N ASN A 184 -7.86 16.01 3.65
CA ASN A 184 -6.52 16.46 4.00
C ASN A 184 -5.83 15.36 4.82
N ASP A 185 -5.17 14.47 4.11
CA ASP A 185 -4.83 13.17 4.60
C ASP A 185 -3.41 13.07 5.14
N LYS A 186 -3.18 12.07 5.97
CA LYS A 186 -1.85 11.81 6.53
C LYS A 186 -1.45 10.36 6.31
N HIS A 187 -0.51 10.18 5.43
CA HIS A 187 0.09 8.89 5.12
C HIS A 187 1.45 8.76 5.78
N ILE A 188 1.56 7.96 6.84
CA ILE A 188 2.76 7.88 7.68
C ILE A 188 3.30 6.46 7.76
N LEU A 189 4.56 6.28 7.36
CA LEU A 189 5.35 5.10 7.65
C LEU A 189 6.29 5.40 8.81
N TYR A 190 5.98 4.88 10.00
CA TYR A 190 6.60 5.35 11.24
C TYR A 190 7.83 4.58 11.73
N GLU A 191 8.26 3.53 11.02
CA GLU A 191 9.46 2.77 11.37
C GLU A 191 10.61 2.96 10.35
N THR A 192 11.84 2.80 10.81
CA THR A 192 13.04 3.03 10.00
C THR A 192 13.19 2.07 8.82
N SER A 193 12.58 0.90 8.89
CA SER A 193 12.56 -0.09 7.80
C SER A 193 11.39 0.10 6.85
N GLY A 194 10.59 1.15 7.01
CA GLY A 194 9.37 1.37 6.26
C GLY A 194 9.55 1.28 4.75
N ALA A 195 8.65 0.54 4.10
CA ALA A 195 8.49 0.48 2.66
C ALA A 195 7.00 0.54 2.34
N GLY A 196 6.60 1.51 1.53
CA GLY A 196 5.17 1.76 1.29
C GLY A 196 4.92 2.94 0.38
N LEU A 197 3.70 3.45 0.41
CA LEU A 197 3.28 4.59 -0.41
C LEU A 197 3.58 4.35 -1.90
N ALA A 198 2.85 3.41 -2.48
CA ALA A 198 3.10 2.88 -3.82
C ALA A 198 4.53 2.32 -3.95
N PHE A 199 4.83 1.23 -3.25
CA PHE A 199 6.09 0.51 -3.40
C PHE A 199 5.91 -0.84 -4.08
N GLY A 200 6.61 -1.03 -5.20
CA GLY A 200 6.57 -2.26 -5.97
C GLY A 200 7.86 -3.06 -5.88
N TRP A 201 7.77 -4.32 -5.48
CA TRP A 201 8.88 -5.26 -5.41
C TRP A 201 8.56 -6.55 -6.16
N ASP A 202 9.43 -6.95 -7.08
CA ASP A 202 9.40 -8.24 -7.76
C ASP A 202 8.10 -8.52 -8.54
N PHE A 203 8.04 -7.96 -9.76
CA PHE A 203 6.91 -8.09 -10.70
C PHE A 203 5.57 -7.58 -10.16
N THR A 204 5.57 -6.50 -9.46
CA THR A 204 4.39 -5.92 -8.81
C THR A 204 3.88 -4.70 -9.55
N VAL A 205 2.59 -4.46 -9.44
CA VAL A 205 1.97 -3.16 -9.71
C VAL A 205 1.51 -2.57 -8.38
N ALA A 206 1.95 -1.36 -8.10
CA ALA A 206 1.59 -0.58 -6.92
C ALA A 206 0.99 0.75 -7.37
N LEU A 207 -0.19 1.09 -6.88
CA LEU A 207 -0.90 2.34 -7.22
C LEU A 207 -1.41 3.01 -5.95
N LEU A 208 -0.95 4.22 -5.68
CA LEU A 208 -1.61 5.16 -4.80
C LEU A 208 -2.15 6.29 -5.68
N LEU A 209 -3.44 6.49 -5.64
CA LEU A 209 -4.14 7.59 -6.30
C LEU A 209 -4.89 8.36 -5.24
N ASP A 210 -4.47 9.60 -5.02
CA ASP A 210 -5.14 10.59 -4.21
C ASP A 210 -5.74 11.67 -5.12
N LYS A 211 -6.97 12.09 -4.84
CA LYS A 211 -7.69 12.99 -5.73
C LYS A 211 -7.92 14.38 -5.14
N GLY A 212 -7.24 14.68 -4.09
CA GLY A 212 -7.17 16.07 -3.64
C GLY A 212 -7.33 16.29 -2.17
N GLY A 213 -6.70 17.34 -1.75
CA GLY A 213 -6.56 17.73 -0.36
C GLY A 213 -5.27 18.49 -0.16
N ASN A 214 -4.91 18.79 1.07
CA ASN A 214 -3.57 19.25 1.40
C ASN A 214 -2.92 18.17 2.26
N ASP A 215 -2.18 17.29 1.61
CA ASP A 215 -1.82 16.01 2.15
C ASP A 215 -0.42 15.96 2.74
N HIS A 216 -0.22 15.02 3.62
CA HIS A 216 1.08 14.81 4.24
C HIS A 216 1.55 13.37 4.10
N TYR A 217 2.58 13.16 3.31
CA TYR A 217 3.21 11.87 3.06
C TYR A 217 4.56 11.79 3.74
N GLU A 218 4.71 10.92 4.74
CA GLU A 218 5.97 10.75 5.45
C GLU A 218 6.46 9.31 5.43
N ALA A 219 7.68 9.11 4.94
CA ALA A 219 8.28 7.79 4.81
C ALA A 219 9.77 7.78 5.17
N ASN A 220 10.23 6.60 5.62
CA ASN A 220 11.59 6.48 6.14
C ASN A 220 12.58 5.78 5.21
N ASN A 221 12.14 4.91 4.29
CA ASN A 221 13.06 4.14 3.48
C ASN A 221 12.66 4.12 2.00
N ILE A 222 12.05 3.06 1.52
CA ILE A 222 11.76 2.84 0.10
C ILE A 222 10.28 3.10 -0.13
N SER A 223 9.95 4.26 -0.74
CA SER A 223 8.55 4.74 -0.71
C SER A 223 8.27 5.79 -1.79
N ILE A 224 7.04 6.26 -1.81
CA ILE A 224 6.56 7.36 -2.66
C ILE A 224 6.91 7.12 -4.13
N GLY A 225 6.22 6.14 -4.72
CA GLY A 225 6.41 5.77 -6.12
C GLY A 225 7.74 5.05 -6.40
N ASN A 226 8.20 4.17 -5.51
CA ASN A 226 9.46 3.43 -5.72
C ASN A 226 9.22 2.04 -6.30
N ALA A 227 9.91 1.72 -7.38
CA ALA A 227 9.82 0.44 -8.05
C ALA A 227 11.14 -0.30 -8.08
N GLN A 228 11.13 -1.57 -7.71
CA GLN A 228 12.29 -2.44 -7.72
C GLN A 228 11.97 -3.79 -8.38
N ILE A 229 12.96 -4.41 -8.99
CA ILE A 229 12.86 -5.76 -9.59
C ILE A 229 11.63 -5.89 -10.51
N ARG A 230 11.63 -5.14 -11.63
CA ARG A 230 10.60 -5.21 -12.69
C ARG A 230 9.19 -4.90 -12.23
N SER A 231 9.06 -4.01 -11.30
CA SER A 231 7.78 -3.53 -10.81
C SER A 231 7.41 -2.18 -11.41
N ASN A 232 6.14 -1.86 -11.35
CA ASN A 232 5.61 -0.54 -11.65
C ASN A 232 5.01 0.03 -10.36
N ALA A 233 5.50 1.20 -9.96
CA ALA A 233 5.02 1.92 -8.79
C ALA A 233 4.54 3.30 -9.24
N LEU A 234 3.25 3.55 -9.04
CA LEU A 234 2.57 4.75 -9.50
C LEU A 234 2.01 5.47 -8.26
N PHE A 235 2.60 6.60 -7.95
CA PHE A 235 2.11 7.53 -6.96
C PHE A 235 1.54 8.73 -7.70
N ILE A 236 0.26 8.98 -7.54
CA ILE A 236 -0.48 10.02 -8.27
C ILE A 236 -1.27 10.82 -7.25
N ASP A 237 -1.00 12.10 -7.19
CA ASP A 237 -1.69 13.09 -6.38
C ASP A 237 -2.34 14.13 -7.30
N ILE A 238 -3.56 14.57 -6.97
CA ILE A 238 -4.30 15.50 -7.80
C ILE A 238 -4.89 16.62 -6.96
N GLY A 239 -4.12 17.66 -6.81
CA GLY A 239 -4.56 18.93 -6.26
C GLY A 239 -4.49 19.07 -4.75
N GLY A 240 -3.89 20.13 -4.33
CA GLY A 240 -3.63 20.49 -2.95
C GLY A 240 -2.29 21.17 -2.78
N ASP A 241 -2.02 21.70 -1.62
CA ASP A 241 -0.69 22.17 -1.22
C ASP A 241 -0.03 21.08 -0.36
N ASP A 242 0.72 20.15 -0.97
CA ASP A 242 1.12 18.89 -0.38
C ASP A 242 2.52 18.89 0.25
N THR A 243 2.73 17.98 1.17
CA THR A 243 4.02 17.83 1.85
C THR A 243 4.53 16.40 1.81
N TYR A 244 5.60 16.20 1.07
CA TYR A 244 6.27 14.90 0.92
C TYR A 244 7.57 14.88 1.72
N VAL A 245 7.70 13.95 2.66
CA VAL A 245 8.87 13.84 3.54
C VAL A 245 9.53 12.48 3.43
N LEU A 246 10.80 12.45 3.09
CA LEU A 246 11.63 11.24 3.12
C LEU A 246 12.76 11.33 4.14
N ALA A 247 13.15 10.20 4.69
CA ALA A 247 14.37 10.10 5.50
C ALA A 247 15.63 10.52 4.71
N PRO A 248 16.76 10.80 5.38
CA PRO A 248 17.97 11.32 4.73
C PRO A 248 18.44 10.49 3.55
N ASN A 249 18.41 9.17 3.68
CA ASN A 249 18.84 8.22 2.67
C ASN A 249 17.66 7.46 2.02
N GLY A 250 16.45 7.87 2.25
CA GLY A 250 15.25 7.24 1.70
C GLY A 250 15.24 7.27 0.17
N GLN A 251 14.81 6.19 -0.45
CA GLN A 251 14.62 6.06 -1.88
C GLN A 251 13.16 6.30 -2.22
N GLY A 252 12.87 7.25 -3.09
CA GLY A 252 11.49 7.61 -3.42
C GLY A 252 11.40 8.81 -4.35
N PHE A 253 10.24 9.47 -4.33
CA PHE A 253 9.91 10.55 -5.26
C PHE A 253 9.99 10.09 -6.71
N GLY A 254 9.25 9.04 -7.07
CA GLY A 254 9.30 8.45 -8.39
C GLY A 254 10.66 7.84 -8.71
N GLU A 255 11.15 6.90 -7.93
CA GLU A 255 12.45 6.27 -8.13
C GLU A 255 12.31 4.82 -8.56
N ALA A 256 13.14 4.39 -9.51
CA ALA A 256 13.28 2.98 -9.85
C ALA A 256 14.71 2.52 -9.65
N THR A 257 14.89 1.45 -8.89
CA THR A 257 16.20 0.88 -8.61
C THR A 257 16.37 -0.49 -9.26
N PHE A 258 17.58 -0.74 -9.73
CA PHE A 258 18.00 -2.06 -10.16
C PHE A 258 18.83 -2.69 -9.04
N LEU A 259 18.27 -3.73 -8.38
CA LEU A 259 19.03 -4.46 -7.38
C LEU A 259 19.96 -5.48 -8.06
N THR A 260 21.24 -5.18 -8.03
CA THR A 260 22.30 -6.08 -8.53
C THR A 260 22.53 -7.29 -7.62
N SER A 261 22.04 -7.27 -6.38
CA SER A 261 22.29 -8.34 -5.40
C SER A 261 21.71 -9.71 -5.81
N TYR A 262 20.67 -9.71 -6.63
CA TYR A 262 20.15 -10.96 -7.22
C TYR A 262 20.90 -11.41 -8.48
N ALA A 263 21.85 -10.64 -8.95
CA ALA A 263 22.77 -11.01 -10.04
C ALA A 263 24.09 -11.59 -9.52
N ALA A 264 24.13 -12.14 -8.30
CA ALA A 264 25.30 -12.78 -7.74
C ALA A 264 25.81 -13.90 -8.66
N PRO A 265 27.15 -14.05 -8.82
CA PRO A 265 27.72 -15.10 -9.63
C PRO A 265 27.21 -16.46 -9.15
N GLY A 266 26.49 -17.19 -9.99
CA GLY A 266 25.90 -18.51 -9.68
C GLY A 266 24.36 -18.54 -9.59
N TYR A 267 23.70 -17.41 -9.47
CA TYR A 267 22.23 -17.36 -9.57
C TYR A 267 21.84 -17.35 -11.06
N LYS A 268 21.53 -18.50 -11.59
CA LYS A 268 20.96 -18.64 -12.94
C LYS A 268 19.48 -18.27 -12.87
N TYR A 269 19.17 -16.99 -12.95
CA TYR A 269 17.82 -16.60 -13.33
C TYR A 269 17.57 -17.14 -14.74
N GLY A 270 16.46 -17.84 -14.95
CA GLY A 270 16.04 -18.27 -16.27
C GLY A 270 15.86 -17.09 -17.22
N PRO A 271 15.61 -17.31 -18.50
CA PRO A 271 15.52 -16.27 -19.52
C PRO A 271 14.53 -15.15 -19.20
N TYR A 272 13.56 -15.38 -18.36
CA TYR A 272 12.60 -14.37 -17.89
C TYR A 272 13.20 -13.32 -16.95
N SER A 273 14.35 -13.61 -16.34
CA SER A 273 15.01 -12.66 -15.43
C SER A 273 15.66 -11.47 -16.15
N LEU A 274 15.83 -11.55 -17.45
CA LEU A 274 16.55 -10.57 -18.28
C LEU A 274 15.61 -9.53 -18.92
N TYR A 275 14.30 -9.72 -18.89
CA TYR A 275 13.34 -8.91 -19.65
C TYR A 275 12.39 -8.15 -18.71
N GLY A 276 12.49 -6.85 -18.71
CA GLY A 276 11.60 -5.95 -18.01
C GLY A 276 12.30 -4.84 -17.24
N ASN A 277 11.74 -3.66 -17.34
CA ASN A 277 12.19 -2.48 -16.62
C ASN A 277 11.35 -2.31 -15.36
N SER A 278 11.89 -1.60 -14.37
CA SER A 278 11.09 -1.03 -13.28
C SER A 278 10.72 0.40 -13.66
N ILE A 279 9.50 0.81 -13.34
CA ILE A 279 9.03 2.17 -13.53
C ILE A 279 8.55 2.68 -12.18
N GLY A 280 9.24 3.69 -11.65
CA GLY A 280 8.81 4.46 -10.49
C GLY A 280 8.28 5.82 -10.95
N LEU A 281 7.04 6.14 -10.64
CA LEU A 281 6.40 7.40 -10.99
C LEU A 281 5.92 8.11 -9.72
N LEU A 282 6.21 9.41 -9.65
CA LEU A 282 5.47 10.37 -8.86
C LEU A 282 4.88 11.38 -9.85
N LEU A 283 3.58 11.52 -9.83
CA LEU A 283 2.84 12.53 -10.55
C LEU A 283 2.04 13.33 -9.54
N ASP A 284 2.28 14.63 -9.51
CA ASP A 284 1.60 15.59 -8.68
C ASP A 284 1.01 16.68 -9.59
N ILE A 285 -0.26 16.99 -9.43
CA ILE A 285 -0.97 17.94 -10.30
C ILE A 285 -1.77 18.91 -9.47
N GLY A 286 -1.31 20.12 -9.37
CA GLY A 286 -1.98 21.24 -8.70
C GLY A 286 -1.33 21.60 -7.38
N GLY A 287 -1.53 22.82 -6.92
CA GLY A 287 -1.03 23.29 -5.63
C GLY A 287 0.38 23.86 -5.59
N LYS A 288 0.91 23.98 -4.39
CA LYS A 288 2.28 24.39 -4.11
C LYS A 288 2.92 23.43 -3.13
N ASP A 289 3.78 22.58 -3.65
CA ASP A 289 4.18 21.38 -2.98
C ASP A 289 5.56 21.46 -2.37
N GLN A 290 5.73 20.75 -1.27
CA GLN A 290 6.96 20.71 -0.50
C GLN A 290 7.57 19.30 -0.54
N TYR A 291 8.71 19.18 -1.16
CA TYR A 291 9.51 17.95 -1.19
C TYR A 291 10.67 18.06 -0.22
N LEU A 292 10.60 17.34 0.88
CA LEU A 292 11.51 17.47 2.00
C LEU A 292 12.31 16.19 2.25
N ARG A 293 13.52 16.37 2.80
CA ARG A 293 14.30 15.28 3.38
C ARG A 293 14.63 15.59 4.83
N LYS A 294 14.44 14.62 5.71
CA LYS A 294 14.92 14.72 7.08
C LYS A 294 16.46 14.72 7.08
N THR A 295 17.05 15.44 7.98
CA THR A 295 18.48 15.36 8.30
C THR A 295 18.70 14.31 9.41
N ASP A 296 19.95 13.96 9.68
CA ASP A 296 20.30 13.07 10.80
C ASP A 296 19.90 13.67 12.17
N SER A 297 19.74 14.99 12.25
CA SER A 297 19.21 15.69 13.43
C SER A 297 17.68 15.71 13.53
N GLY A 298 16.97 15.20 12.54
CA GLY A 298 15.50 15.18 12.46
C GLY A 298 14.86 16.43 11.86
N GLU A 299 15.62 17.45 11.48
CA GLU A 299 15.11 18.59 10.74
C GLU A 299 14.72 18.20 9.31
N SER A 300 13.66 18.81 8.78
CA SER A 300 13.30 18.69 7.36
C SER A 300 13.92 19.81 6.54
N LYS A 301 14.50 19.47 5.39
CA LYS A 301 15.09 20.42 4.43
C LYS A 301 14.61 20.12 3.02
N PRO A 302 14.51 21.13 2.14
CA PRO A 302 14.14 20.90 0.74
C PRO A 302 15.01 19.85 0.08
N ALA A 303 14.39 18.95 -0.68
CA ALA A 303 15.10 17.94 -1.43
C ALA A 303 15.87 18.56 -2.61
N GLU A 304 17.09 18.11 -2.85
CA GLU A 304 17.87 18.64 -3.95
C GLU A 304 17.28 18.22 -5.31
N LYS A 305 17.15 19.18 -6.22
CA LYS A 305 16.71 19.00 -7.62
C LYS A 305 15.28 18.46 -7.80
N ILE A 306 14.52 18.38 -6.75
CA ILE A 306 13.12 17.97 -6.71
C ILE A 306 12.34 19.15 -6.13
N GLY A 307 11.11 19.37 -6.53
CA GLY A 307 10.30 20.42 -5.97
C GLY A 307 9.17 20.85 -6.88
N ASP A 308 8.40 21.74 -6.36
CA ASP A 308 7.22 22.38 -6.93
C ASP A 308 7.47 22.87 -8.38
N ASN A 309 6.56 22.56 -9.26
CA ASN A 309 6.61 22.88 -10.70
C ASN A 309 7.87 22.35 -11.42
N LYS A 310 8.27 21.14 -11.12
CA LYS A 310 9.46 20.55 -11.71
C LYS A 310 9.24 19.14 -12.25
N THR A 311 9.98 18.83 -13.27
CA THR A 311 10.18 17.46 -13.76
C THR A 311 11.57 16.98 -13.42
N TRP A 312 11.70 15.75 -12.93
CA TRP A 312 12.98 15.12 -12.65
C TRP A 312 13.03 13.67 -13.13
N LEU A 313 14.22 13.24 -13.46
CA LEU A 313 14.50 11.89 -13.88
C LEU A 313 15.50 11.25 -12.93
N LYS A 314 15.18 10.07 -12.47
CA LYS A 314 16.05 9.23 -11.64
C LYS A 314 16.37 7.92 -12.38
N PRO A 315 17.26 7.95 -13.39
CA PRO A 315 17.64 6.73 -14.07
C PRO A 315 18.36 5.81 -13.09
N ALA A 316 17.97 4.55 -13.04
CA ALA A 316 18.69 3.56 -12.27
C ALA A 316 20.13 3.45 -12.77
N LYS A 317 21.10 3.49 -11.89
CA LYS A 317 22.50 3.24 -12.21
C LYS A 317 22.65 1.75 -12.57
N SER A 318 22.72 1.45 -13.86
CA SER A 318 23.07 0.12 -14.34
C SER A 318 24.59 0.03 -14.46
N GLU A 319 25.21 -0.80 -13.66
CA GLU A 319 26.67 -1.03 -13.76
C GLU A 319 27.05 -1.97 -14.90
N LYS A 320 26.11 -2.61 -15.56
CA LYS A 320 26.38 -3.50 -16.71
C LYS A 320 25.28 -3.39 -17.76
N ASN A 321 25.73 -3.28 -19.01
CA ASN A 321 24.95 -3.14 -20.24
C ASN A 321 23.99 -4.30 -20.55
N TYR A 322 22.97 -4.52 -19.77
CA TYR A 322 21.93 -5.50 -20.10
C TYR A 322 20.80 -4.96 -21.00
N GLY A 323 20.95 -3.75 -21.55
CA GLY A 323 20.00 -3.20 -22.53
C GLY A 323 18.65 -2.76 -21.96
N TYR A 324 18.35 -3.02 -20.71
CA TYR A 324 17.10 -2.64 -20.03
C TYR A 324 17.37 -1.55 -19.01
N ARG A 325 16.56 -0.52 -19.04
CA ARG A 325 16.71 0.63 -18.16
C ARG A 325 15.49 0.72 -17.25
N SER A 326 15.73 0.73 -15.95
CA SER A 326 14.70 1.17 -15.02
C SER A 326 14.61 2.68 -15.03
N PHE A 327 13.42 3.23 -14.92
CA PHE A 327 13.15 4.65 -15.01
C PHE A 327 12.43 5.12 -13.77
N GLY A 328 13.00 6.10 -13.07
CA GLY A 328 12.30 6.91 -12.10
C GLY A 328 11.92 8.25 -12.72
N ILE A 329 10.68 8.65 -12.57
CA ILE A 329 10.14 9.89 -13.11
C ILE A 329 9.34 10.58 -12.02
N GLY A 330 9.58 11.87 -11.82
CA GLY A 330 8.70 12.73 -11.07
C GLY A 330 8.29 13.92 -11.93
N LEU A 331 7.02 14.24 -11.88
CA LEU A 331 6.43 15.40 -12.51
C LEU A 331 5.53 16.06 -11.49
N ASP A 332 5.77 17.32 -11.25
CA ASP A 332 4.95 18.21 -10.48
C ASP A 332 4.58 19.41 -11.36
N ALA A 333 3.30 19.74 -11.43
CA ALA A 333 2.77 20.80 -12.29
C ALA A 333 1.55 21.48 -11.68
N GLU A 334 1.56 22.81 -11.58
CA GLU A 334 0.43 23.62 -11.06
C GLU A 334 -0.91 23.33 -11.75
N THR A 335 -0.88 22.89 -12.98
CA THR A 335 -2.07 22.57 -13.75
C THR A 335 -1.83 21.38 -14.64
N GLY A 336 -2.76 20.47 -14.65
CA GLY A 336 -2.71 19.30 -15.48
C GLY A 336 -4.05 18.58 -15.51
N THR A 337 -4.15 17.55 -16.29
CA THR A 337 -5.28 16.62 -16.26
C THR A 337 -4.73 15.21 -16.32
N VAL A 338 -5.14 14.38 -15.39
CA VAL A 338 -4.96 12.94 -15.56
C VAL A 338 -5.86 12.50 -16.69
N PRO A 339 -5.34 11.72 -17.64
CA PRO A 339 -6.18 11.24 -18.73
C PRO A 339 -7.41 10.49 -18.22
N ASP A 340 -8.59 10.80 -18.78
CA ASP A 340 -9.89 10.25 -18.34
C ASP A 340 -9.97 8.71 -18.30
N PHE A 341 -9.07 8.02 -18.98
CA PHE A 341 -9.05 6.55 -18.95
C PHE A 341 -8.67 5.97 -17.58
N TYR A 342 -8.11 6.77 -16.66
CA TYR A 342 -7.85 6.35 -15.28
C TYR A 342 -9.05 6.55 -14.38
N LEU A 343 -9.93 7.48 -14.72
CA LEU A 343 -11.07 7.85 -13.89
C LEU A 343 -12.34 7.04 -14.21
N GLY A 344 -12.29 6.16 -15.21
CA GLY A 344 -13.47 5.51 -15.75
C GLY A 344 -14.41 6.53 -16.41
N GLU A 345 -15.06 6.17 -17.50
CA GLU A 345 -16.10 7.02 -18.06
C GLU A 345 -17.20 7.20 -17.02
N GLN A 346 -17.29 8.38 -16.43
CA GLN A 346 -18.50 8.78 -15.74
C GLN A 346 -19.61 8.78 -16.79
N GLY A 347 -20.49 7.79 -16.71
CA GLY A 347 -21.51 7.56 -17.70
C GLY A 347 -22.29 8.83 -18.03
N LYS A 348 -22.33 9.13 -19.33
CA LYS A 348 -23.31 10.05 -19.89
C LYS A 348 -24.67 9.38 -19.96
#